data_6df282349834b90d4f72f5275772fbcc
#
_entry.id   6df282349834b90d4f72f5275772fbcc
#
_cell.length_a   1.000
_cell.length_b   1.000
_cell.length_c   1.000
_cell.angle_alpha   90.00
_cell.angle_beta   90.00
_cell.angle_gamma   90.00
#
_symmetry.space_group_name_H-M   'P 1'
#
loop_
_entity.id
_entity.type
_entity.pdbx_description
1 polymer ?
#
loop_
_entity_poly.entity_id
_entity_poly.type
_entity_poly.pdbx_seq_one_letter_code
_entity_poly.pdbx_strand_id
1 'polypeptide(L)'
;RSEGWSDAAHRELVDPDRETEVALRQGERRVARLLPVQLPQATQEPQRLVYGDNGLLEDIHLEPFPRRAPGPREIEIEILAAGMNFRDVVHALGVRSDVNALGAECVGRVVARGSEVDRFSEGDLVLAAFGAFGDYATVHADLAARIPASLSVFEAATLPITFLTAHRALQVAG
;
A
#
# COMPACT_ATOMS: atom_id res chain seq x y z
N ARG A 1 -5.55 29.63 32.38
CA ARG A 1 -4.64 29.20 31.28
C ARG A 1 -5.23 29.45 29.90
N SER A 2 -6.22 30.33 29.77
CA SER A 2 -6.94 30.65 28.52
C SER A 2 -6.59 32.04 27.94
N GLU A 3 -5.79 32.84 28.63
CA GLU A 3 -5.56 34.26 28.28
C GLU A 3 -4.77 34.46 26.97
N GLY A 4 -3.84 33.57 26.63
CA GLY A 4 -3.03 33.74 25.41
C GLY A 4 -3.72 33.32 24.11
N TRP A 5 -4.79 32.50 24.18
CA TRP A 5 -5.50 32.00 23.01
C TRP A 5 -6.49 33.06 22.49
N SER A 6 -7.20 33.76 23.38
CA SER A 6 -8.16 34.79 22.98
C SER A 6 -7.48 35.96 22.27
N ASP A 7 -6.32 36.39 22.72
CA ASP A 7 -5.54 37.50 22.14
C ASP A 7 -4.96 37.10 20.75
N ALA A 8 -4.52 35.87 20.62
CA ALA A 8 -4.04 35.37 19.32
C ALA A 8 -5.16 35.25 18.31
N ALA A 9 -6.32 34.73 18.71
CA ALA A 9 -7.51 34.66 17.85
C ALA A 9 -8.06 36.04 17.48
N HIS A 10 -8.06 36.98 18.45
CA HIS A 10 -8.49 38.35 18.19
C HIS A 10 -7.59 39.05 17.15
N ARG A 11 -6.27 38.92 17.30
CA ARG A 11 -5.32 39.48 16.30
C ARG A 11 -5.54 38.92 14.91
N GLU A 12 -5.78 37.63 14.78
CA GLU A 12 -6.03 36.97 13.49
C GLU A 12 -7.31 37.49 12.80
N LEU A 13 -8.33 37.82 13.60
CA LEU A 13 -9.59 38.34 13.08
C LEU A 13 -9.54 39.85 12.72
N VAL A 14 -8.72 40.64 13.44
CA VAL A 14 -8.66 42.09 13.26
C VAL A 14 -7.63 42.51 12.23
N ASP A 15 -6.54 41.78 12.12
CA ASP A 15 -5.46 42.05 11.17
C ASP A 15 -5.05 40.76 10.42
N PRO A 16 -5.94 40.19 9.59
CA PRO A 16 -5.65 38.99 8.84
C PRO A 16 -4.61 39.28 7.76
N ASP A 17 -3.62 38.45 7.65
CA ASP A 17 -2.72 38.43 6.51
C ASP A 17 -3.36 37.68 5.32
N ARG A 18 -2.56 37.30 4.31
CA ARG A 18 -3.06 36.58 3.13
C ARG A 18 -3.26 35.09 3.35
N GLU A 19 -3.10 34.57 4.58
CA GLU A 19 -3.26 33.17 4.87
C GLU A 19 -4.74 32.80 5.00
N THR A 20 -5.17 31.80 4.26
CA THR A 20 -6.55 31.31 4.28
C THR A 20 -6.82 30.30 5.37
N GLU A 21 -5.78 29.64 5.90
CA GLU A 21 -5.87 28.65 6.95
C GLU A 21 -4.78 28.89 8.01
N VAL A 22 -5.20 29.17 9.24
CA VAL A 22 -4.31 29.41 10.37
C VAL A 22 -4.69 28.52 11.53
N ALA A 23 -3.72 27.84 12.11
CA ALA A 23 -3.87 27.07 13.34
C ALA A 23 -3.22 27.81 14.52
N LEU A 24 -3.96 27.98 15.61
CA LEU A 24 -3.45 28.52 16.85
C LEU A 24 -3.24 27.37 17.84
N ARG A 25 -1.98 27.06 18.19
CA ARG A 25 -1.64 26.00 19.14
C ARG A 25 -0.71 26.53 20.20
N GLN A 26 -1.10 26.38 21.46
CA GLN A 26 -0.30 26.80 22.64
C GLN A 26 0.16 28.27 22.58
N GLY A 27 -0.68 29.15 22.03
CA GLY A 27 -0.36 30.57 21.84
C GLY A 27 0.51 30.89 20.61
N GLU A 28 0.94 29.88 19.86
CA GLU A 28 1.69 30.05 18.61
C GLU A 28 0.76 30.03 17.38
N ARG A 29 1.02 30.95 16.46
CA ARG A 29 0.40 30.99 15.14
C ARG A 29 1.15 30.09 14.18
N ARG A 30 0.44 29.16 13.55
CA ARG A 30 0.98 28.23 12.55
C ARG A 30 0.19 28.31 11.27
N VAL A 31 0.87 28.24 10.15
CA VAL A 31 0.28 28.24 8.82
C VAL A 31 0.81 27.03 8.04
N ALA A 32 -0.05 26.46 7.20
CA ALA A 32 0.36 25.33 6.36
C ALA A 32 1.36 25.80 5.29
N ARG A 33 2.41 25.04 5.08
CA ARG A 33 3.39 25.27 4.02
C ARG A 33 3.72 23.92 3.36
N LEU A 34 3.76 23.94 2.02
CA LEU A 34 4.39 22.86 1.28
C LEU A 34 5.90 23.03 1.37
N LEU A 35 6.55 22.09 2.02
CA LEU A 35 7.99 22.06 2.09
C LEU A 35 8.51 20.89 1.23
N PRO A 36 9.62 21.07 0.49
CA PRO A 36 10.28 19.95 -0.15
C PRO A 36 10.76 18.99 0.94
N VAL A 37 10.28 17.76 0.88
CA VAL A 37 10.73 16.68 1.76
C VAL A 37 11.79 15.89 1.03
N GLN A 38 12.96 15.71 1.63
CA GLN A 38 13.88 14.69 1.19
C GLN A 38 13.28 13.34 1.58
N LEU A 39 12.86 12.58 0.59
CA LEU A 39 12.45 11.20 0.84
C LEU A 39 13.62 10.43 1.44
N PRO A 40 13.39 9.57 2.44
CA PRO A 40 14.42 8.66 2.92
C PRO A 40 15.05 7.94 1.74
N GLN A 41 16.38 7.81 1.73
CA GLN A 41 17.02 6.97 0.73
C GLN A 41 16.47 5.55 0.90
N ALA A 42 16.15 4.91 -0.23
CA ALA A 42 15.68 3.53 -0.23
C ALA A 42 16.66 2.68 0.59
N THR A 43 16.15 1.99 1.57
CA THR A 43 16.94 1.02 2.33
C THR A 43 17.35 -0.10 1.37
N GLN A 44 18.55 -0.65 1.54
CA GLN A 44 19.00 -1.80 0.72
C GLN A 44 18.23 -3.09 1.06
N GLU A 45 17.57 -3.12 2.21
CA GLU A 45 16.78 -4.27 2.66
C GLU A 45 15.33 -4.15 2.15
N PRO A 46 14.78 -5.24 1.60
CA PRO A 46 13.39 -5.29 1.19
C PRO A 46 12.45 -4.98 2.34
N GLN A 47 11.40 -4.23 2.06
CA GLN A 47 10.44 -3.75 3.04
C GLN A 47 9.01 -4.13 2.66
N ARG A 48 8.14 -4.15 3.66
CA ARG A 48 6.69 -4.24 3.47
C ARG A 48 5.97 -3.24 4.37
N LEU A 49 4.78 -2.84 3.96
CA LEU A 49 3.89 -2.01 4.75
C LEU A 49 3.11 -2.89 5.73
N VAL A 50 3.14 -2.51 6.99
CA VAL A 50 2.38 -3.15 8.07
C VAL A 50 1.56 -2.13 8.83
N TYR A 51 0.60 -2.60 9.60
CA TYR A 51 -0.20 -1.78 10.51
C TYR A 51 -0.05 -2.29 11.94
N GLY A 52 -0.22 -1.38 12.91
CA GLY A 52 -0.19 -1.73 14.32
C GLY A 52 -1.52 -2.34 14.80
N ASP A 53 -1.48 -2.93 15.99
CA ASP A 53 -2.64 -3.61 16.60
C ASP A 53 -3.74 -2.66 17.10
N ASN A 54 -3.46 -1.35 17.11
CA ASN A 54 -4.34 -0.33 17.70
C ASN A 54 -5.41 0.19 16.75
N GLY A 55 -5.37 -0.16 15.46
CA GLY A 55 -6.27 0.35 14.43
C GLY A 55 -6.11 1.84 14.14
N LEU A 56 -4.95 2.40 14.44
CA LEU A 56 -4.60 3.80 14.18
C LEU A 56 -3.82 3.89 12.87
N LEU A 57 -4.21 4.80 12.00
CA LEU A 57 -3.51 5.02 10.73
C LEU A 57 -2.07 5.50 10.93
N GLU A 58 -1.78 6.16 12.05
CA GLU A 58 -0.45 6.59 12.43
C GLU A 58 0.52 5.43 12.72
N ASP A 59 -0.01 4.25 12.98
CA ASP A 59 0.78 3.02 13.24
C ASP A 59 1.15 2.27 11.95
N ILE A 60 0.71 2.75 10.79
CA ILE A 60 1.12 2.21 9.49
C ILE A 60 2.57 2.61 9.24
N HIS A 61 3.43 1.63 9.05
CA HIS A 61 4.86 1.84 8.82
C HIS A 61 5.47 0.77 7.91
N LEU A 62 6.67 1.05 7.41
CA LEU A 62 7.47 0.07 6.68
C LEU A 62 8.33 -0.72 7.66
N GLU A 63 8.36 -2.04 7.48
CA GLU A 63 9.28 -2.93 8.22
C GLU A 63 10.13 -3.76 7.25
N PRO A 64 11.35 -4.16 7.65
CA PRO A 64 12.16 -5.09 6.88
C PRO A 64 11.41 -6.39 6.62
N PHE A 65 11.44 -6.86 5.38
CA PHE A 65 10.81 -8.11 4.96
C PHE A 65 11.85 -9.05 4.35
N PRO A 66 12.32 -10.04 5.11
CA PRO A 66 13.34 -10.95 4.60
C PRO A 66 12.78 -11.78 3.45
N ARG A 67 13.48 -11.75 2.32
CA ARG A 67 13.15 -12.60 1.17
C ARG A 67 13.41 -14.06 1.52
N ARG A 68 12.57 -14.94 0.98
CA ARG A 68 12.78 -16.39 1.02
C ARG A 68 12.81 -16.97 -0.39
N ALA A 69 13.55 -18.03 -0.60
CA ALA A 69 13.46 -18.76 -1.85
C ALA A 69 12.02 -19.29 -2.06
N PRO A 70 11.48 -19.22 -3.30
CA PRO A 70 10.18 -19.79 -3.60
C PRO A 70 10.21 -21.32 -3.45
N GLY A 71 9.13 -21.89 -2.90
CA GLY A 71 8.90 -23.32 -2.86
C GLY A 71 8.68 -23.89 -4.27
N PRO A 72 8.58 -25.24 -4.42
CA PRO A 72 8.55 -25.90 -5.74
C PRO A 72 7.51 -25.34 -6.69
N ARG A 73 6.32 -24.93 -6.20
CA ARG A 73 5.20 -24.40 -7.00
C ARG A 73 4.97 -22.89 -6.83
N GLU A 74 5.94 -22.17 -6.31
CA GLU A 74 5.86 -20.74 -6.05
C GLU A 74 6.73 -19.93 -7.02
N ILE A 75 6.37 -18.68 -7.17
CA ILE A 75 7.20 -17.64 -7.81
C ILE A 75 7.44 -16.50 -6.83
N GLU A 76 8.60 -15.89 -6.92
CA GLU A 76 8.89 -14.62 -6.26
C GLU A 76 8.76 -13.49 -7.26
N ILE A 77 8.07 -12.44 -6.87
CA ILE A 77 7.73 -11.29 -7.69
C ILE A 77 8.33 -10.04 -7.06
N GLU A 78 9.14 -9.29 -7.81
CA GLU A 78 9.49 -7.91 -7.49
C GLU A 78 8.28 -7.03 -7.83
N ILE A 79 7.70 -6.37 -6.83
CA ILE A 79 6.45 -5.64 -6.97
C ILE A 79 6.71 -4.28 -7.63
N LEU A 80 5.99 -3.98 -8.70
CA LEU A 80 6.02 -2.72 -9.42
C LEU A 80 4.79 -1.85 -9.14
N ALA A 81 3.67 -2.47 -8.83
CA ALA A 81 2.44 -1.82 -8.40
C ALA A 81 1.57 -2.79 -7.60
N ALA A 82 0.75 -2.28 -6.71
CA ALA A 82 -0.21 -3.04 -5.93
C ALA A 82 -1.57 -2.35 -5.94
N GLY A 83 -2.65 -3.14 -5.98
CA GLY A 83 -4.02 -2.66 -5.87
C GLY A 83 -4.43 -2.57 -4.39
N MET A 84 -5.06 -1.45 -4.02
CA MET A 84 -5.65 -1.28 -2.69
C MET A 84 -7.12 -1.72 -2.71
N ASN A 85 -7.50 -2.52 -1.75
CA ASN A 85 -8.85 -3.02 -1.58
C ASN A 85 -9.49 -2.49 -0.29
N PHE A 86 -10.82 -2.45 -0.24
CA PHE A 86 -11.53 -2.07 0.98
C PHE A 86 -11.17 -2.95 2.18
N ARG A 87 -10.79 -4.21 1.94
CA ARG A 87 -10.26 -5.11 2.96
C ARG A 87 -9.02 -4.52 3.66
N ASP A 88 -8.12 -3.88 2.93
CA ASP A 88 -6.91 -3.30 3.49
C ASP A 88 -7.24 -2.13 4.43
N VAL A 89 -8.25 -1.34 4.08
CA VAL A 89 -8.78 -0.25 4.94
C VAL A 89 -9.37 -0.82 6.23
N VAL A 90 -10.19 -1.88 6.13
CA VAL A 90 -10.82 -2.53 7.29
C VAL A 90 -9.78 -3.12 8.25
N HIS A 91 -8.69 -3.68 7.71
CA HIS A 91 -7.57 -4.20 8.50
C HIS A 91 -6.77 -3.07 9.15
N ALA A 92 -6.41 -2.04 8.39
CA ALA A 92 -5.66 -0.88 8.90
C ALA A 92 -6.40 -0.15 10.04
N LEU A 93 -7.74 -0.15 10.01
CA LEU A 93 -8.58 0.44 11.06
C LEU A 93 -8.86 -0.53 12.24
N GLY A 94 -8.22 -1.69 12.28
CA GLY A 94 -8.37 -2.65 13.39
C GLY A 94 -9.76 -3.29 13.50
N VAL A 95 -10.63 -3.15 12.49
CA VAL A 95 -11.97 -3.77 12.49
C VAL A 95 -11.86 -5.28 12.34
N ARG A 96 -10.81 -5.77 11.69
CA ARG A 96 -10.46 -7.19 11.57
C ARG A 96 -8.97 -7.36 11.79
N SER A 97 -8.60 -8.38 12.57
CA SER A 97 -7.22 -8.67 12.96
C SER A 97 -6.74 -10.06 12.52
N ASP A 98 -7.44 -10.68 11.59
CA ASP A 98 -7.14 -12.05 11.13
C ASP A 98 -5.95 -12.14 10.14
N VAL A 99 -5.40 -11.00 9.72
CA VAL A 99 -4.27 -10.94 8.78
C VAL A 99 -3.37 -9.76 9.14
N ASN A 100 -2.10 -10.00 9.39
CA ASN A 100 -1.13 -8.96 9.77
C ASN A 100 -0.48 -8.24 8.56
N ALA A 101 -0.92 -8.53 7.32
CA ALA A 101 -0.33 -7.94 6.13
C ALA A 101 -1.37 -7.20 5.29
N LEU A 102 -1.02 -6.02 4.82
CA LEU A 102 -1.76 -5.26 3.83
C LEU A 102 -1.40 -5.74 2.42
N GLY A 103 -2.34 -5.54 1.49
CA GLY A 103 -2.19 -5.89 0.07
C GLY A 103 -2.73 -7.29 -0.25
N ALA A 104 -3.67 -7.33 -1.20
CA ALA A 104 -4.29 -8.57 -1.66
C ALA A 104 -3.96 -8.87 -3.12
N GLU A 105 -3.35 -7.94 -3.82
CA GLU A 105 -3.02 -8.06 -5.23
C GLU A 105 -1.82 -7.21 -5.60
N CYS A 106 -1.05 -7.68 -6.55
CA CYS A 106 0.10 -6.95 -7.07
C CYS A 106 0.35 -7.25 -8.55
N VAL A 107 1.18 -6.40 -9.13
CA VAL A 107 1.79 -6.58 -10.43
C VAL A 107 3.29 -6.42 -10.26
N GLY A 108 4.06 -7.27 -10.92
CA GLY A 108 5.50 -7.17 -10.84
C GLY A 108 6.22 -8.10 -11.81
N ARG A 109 7.51 -8.20 -11.59
CA ARG A 109 8.42 -9.01 -12.40
C ARG A 109 8.79 -10.28 -11.62
N VAL A 110 8.69 -11.42 -12.27
CA VAL A 110 9.20 -12.67 -11.70
C VAL A 110 10.73 -12.58 -11.58
N VAL A 111 11.24 -12.75 -10.36
CA VAL A 111 12.68 -12.70 -10.05
C VAL A 111 13.26 -14.05 -9.64
N ALA A 112 12.38 -14.98 -9.22
CA ALA A 112 12.75 -16.37 -8.98
C ALA A 112 11.52 -17.27 -9.13
N ARG A 113 11.75 -18.56 -9.43
CA ARG A 113 10.70 -19.56 -9.54
C ARG A 113 11.10 -20.89 -8.92
N GLY A 114 10.13 -21.62 -8.42
CA GLY A 114 10.30 -22.96 -7.93
C GLY A 114 10.50 -23.99 -9.03
N SER A 115 11.00 -25.17 -8.64
CA SER A 115 11.42 -26.22 -9.57
C SER A 115 10.28 -26.83 -10.39
N GLU A 116 9.03 -26.70 -9.95
CA GLU A 116 7.84 -27.26 -10.63
C GLU A 116 7.07 -26.16 -11.42
N VAL A 117 7.64 -24.95 -11.55
CA VAL A 117 7.00 -23.87 -12.28
C VAL A 117 7.59 -23.74 -13.67
N ASP A 118 6.86 -24.23 -14.69
CA ASP A 118 7.27 -24.15 -16.10
C ASP A 118 6.59 -23.02 -16.87
N ARG A 119 5.46 -22.51 -16.36
CA ARG A 119 4.61 -21.49 -17.04
C ARG A 119 5.15 -20.07 -16.95
N PHE A 120 6.11 -19.80 -16.06
CA PHE A 120 6.76 -18.51 -15.89
C PHE A 120 8.27 -18.62 -15.99
N SER A 121 8.89 -17.55 -16.45
CA SER A 121 10.34 -17.35 -16.47
C SER A 121 10.71 -16.08 -15.73
N GLU A 122 11.96 -16.01 -15.23
CA GLU A 122 12.49 -14.77 -14.68
C GLU A 122 12.42 -13.67 -15.74
N GLY A 123 12.00 -12.48 -15.34
CA GLY A 123 11.75 -11.35 -16.19
C GLY A 123 10.30 -11.21 -16.68
N ASP A 124 9.46 -12.26 -16.59
CA ASP A 124 8.04 -12.16 -16.96
C ASP A 124 7.31 -11.12 -16.11
N LEU A 125 6.48 -10.29 -16.76
CA LEU A 125 5.56 -9.40 -16.06
C LEU A 125 4.26 -10.16 -15.76
N VAL A 126 3.90 -10.18 -14.49
CA VAL A 126 2.74 -10.91 -14.00
C VAL A 126 1.88 -10.05 -13.09
N LEU A 127 0.57 -10.31 -13.10
CA LEU A 127 -0.35 -9.91 -12.03
C LEU A 127 -0.57 -11.13 -11.12
N ALA A 128 -0.78 -10.88 -9.83
CA ALA A 128 -1.01 -11.94 -8.85
C ALA A 128 -2.05 -11.53 -7.81
N ALA A 129 -2.88 -12.50 -7.40
CA ALA A 129 -3.66 -12.40 -6.18
C ALA A 129 -2.78 -12.78 -4.98
N PHE A 130 -3.04 -12.17 -3.80
CA PHE A 130 -2.27 -12.35 -2.57
C PHE A 130 -0.82 -11.81 -2.67
N GLY A 131 -0.71 -10.56 -3.09
CA GLY A 131 0.53 -9.78 -2.90
C GLY A 131 0.54 -9.12 -1.53
N ALA A 132 1.62 -8.43 -1.23
CA ALA A 132 1.73 -7.54 -0.08
C ALA A 132 2.05 -6.12 -0.58
N PHE A 133 1.75 -5.09 0.21
CA PHE A 133 2.31 -3.76 -0.03
C PHE A 133 3.78 -3.77 0.42
N GLY A 134 4.67 -4.09 -0.49
CA GLY A 134 6.10 -4.23 -0.22
C GLY A 134 6.89 -4.38 -1.51
N ASP A 135 8.20 -4.61 -1.37
CA ASP A 135 9.10 -4.72 -2.52
C ASP A 135 8.99 -6.08 -3.22
N TYR A 136 8.68 -7.15 -2.48
CA TYR A 136 8.59 -8.51 -3.01
C TYR A 136 7.38 -9.27 -2.47
N ALA A 137 6.86 -10.20 -3.28
CA ALA A 137 5.88 -11.17 -2.88
C ALA A 137 6.27 -12.57 -3.35
N THR A 138 6.07 -13.58 -2.51
CA THR A 138 6.18 -15.00 -2.90
C THR A 138 4.80 -15.61 -2.91
N VAL A 139 4.33 -16.04 -4.07
CA VAL A 139 2.98 -16.55 -4.27
C VAL A 139 2.99 -17.90 -5.00
N HIS A 140 1.94 -18.70 -4.78
CA HIS A 140 1.73 -19.90 -5.57
C HIS A 140 1.52 -19.53 -7.04
N ALA A 141 2.18 -20.21 -7.96
CA ALA A 141 2.14 -19.88 -9.38
C ALA A 141 0.72 -19.85 -9.98
N ASP A 142 -0.21 -20.68 -9.47
CA ASP A 142 -1.60 -20.69 -9.92
C ASP A 142 -2.39 -19.43 -9.57
N LEU A 143 -1.88 -18.60 -8.66
CA LEU A 143 -2.48 -17.32 -8.29
C LEU A 143 -1.94 -16.15 -9.13
N ALA A 144 -1.11 -16.44 -10.13
CA ALA A 144 -0.53 -15.45 -11.01
C ALA A 144 -0.87 -15.69 -12.47
N ALA A 145 -0.90 -14.62 -13.25
CA ALA A 145 -1.08 -14.65 -14.71
C ALA A 145 -0.18 -13.61 -15.37
N ARG A 146 0.27 -13.87 -16.62
CA ARG A 146 0.98 -12.85 -17.41
C ARG A 146 0.07 -11.68 -17.70
N ILE A 147 0.64 -10.48 -17.66
CA ILE A 147 -0.08 -9.27 -18.05
C ILE A 147 -0.25 -9.27 -19.57
N PRO A 148 -1.48 -9.04 -20.08
CA PRO A 148 -1.69 -8.79 -21.50
C PRO A 148 -0.87 -7.56 -21.97
N ALA A 149 -0.28 -7.66 -23.16
CA ALA A 149 0.55 -6.58 -23.72
C ALA A 149 -0.21 -5.24 -23.93
N SER A 150 -1.53 -5.28 -23.91
CA SER A 150 -2.41 -4.10 -24.05
C SER A 150 -2.60 -3.33 -22.74
N LEU A 151 -2.16 -3.87 -21.60
CA LEU A 151 -2.33 -3.24 -20.29
C LEU A 151 -1.02 -2.70 -19.75
N SER A 152 -1.07 -1.52 -19.18
CA SER A 152 0.00 -0.99 -18.34
C SER A 152 0.07 -1.73 -17.00
N VAL A 153 1.21 -1.60 -16.31
CA VAL A 153 1.40 -2.14 -14.96
C VAL A 153 0.33 -1.64 -13.98
N PHE A 154 -0.04 -0.35 -14.07
CA PHE A 154 -1.03 0.25 -13.16
C PHE A 154 -2.45 -0.24 -13.46
N GLU A 155 -2.84 -0.38 -14.73
CA GLU A 155 -4.14 -0.94 -15.09
C GLU A 155 -4.23 -2.41 -14.65
N ALA A 156 -3.19 -3.20 -14.89
CA ALA A 156 -3.16 -4.60 -14.48
C ALA A 156 -3.22 -4.78 -12.95
N ALA A 157 -2.70 -3.84 -12.15
CA ALA A 157 -2.72 -3.94 -10.69
C ALA A 157 -4.12 -3.84 -10.09
N THR A 158 -5.12 -3.34 -10.82
CA THR A 158 -6.51 -3.21 -10.35
C THR A 158 -7.38 -4.42 -10.66
N LEU A 159 -6.85 -5.40 -11.38
CA LEU A 159 -7.66 -6.50 -11.94
C LEU A 159 -7.86 -7.70 -11.00
N PRO A 160 -6.83 -8.23 -10.30
CA PRO A 160 -6.93 -9.56 -9.73
C PRO A 160 -8.14 -9.75 -8.81
N ILE A 161 -8.24 -8.97 -7.74
CA ILE A 161 -9.30 -9.15 -6.75
C ILE A 161 -10.67 -8.74 -7.30
N THR A 162 -10.75 -7.60 -7.98
CA THR A 162 -12.02 -7.07 -8.48
C THR A 162 -12.63 -7.99 -9.52
N PHE A 163 -11.84 -8.43 -10.51
CA PHE A 163 -12.35 -9.26 -11.60
C PHE A 163 -12.56 -10.72 -11.17
N LEU A 164 -11.71 -11.28 -10.31
CA LEU A 164 -11.94 -12.61 -9.75
C LEU A 164 -13.22 -12.64 -8.91
N THR A 165 -13.48 -11.59 -8.13
CA THR A 165 -14.71 -11.47 -7.34
C THR A 165 -15.93 -11.39 -8.25
N ALA A 166 -15.92 -10.54 -9.27
CA ALA A 166 -17.02 -10.41 -10.23
C ALA A 166 -17.23 -11.71 -11.01
N HIS A 167 -16.16 -12.32 -11.51
CA HIS A 167 -16.23 -13.61 -12.23
C HIS A 167 -16.84 -14.70 -11.36
N ARG A 168 -16.37 -14.82 -10.11
CA ARG A 168 -16.93 -15.82 -9.18
C ARG A 168 -18.39 -15.57 -8.85
N ALA A 169 -18.77 -14.32 -8.64
CA ALA A 169 -20.17 -13.95 -8.38
C ALA A 169 -21.08 -14.34 -9.55
N LEU A 170 -20.67 -14.05 -10.78
CA LEU A 170 -21.43 -14.43 -11.98
C LEU A 170 -21.53 -15.95 -12.16
N GLN A 171 -20.46 -16.70 -11.88
CA GLN A 171 -20.49 -18.17 -11.94
C GLN A 171 -21.45 -18.81 -10.93
N VAL A 172 -21.63 -18.17 -9.77
CA VAL A 172 -22.53 -18.70 -8.71
C VAL A 172 -23.98 -18.28 -8.94
N ALA A 173 -24.18 -17.12 -9.55
CA ALA A 173 -25.51 -16.56 -9.79
C ALA A 173 -26.22 -17.16 -11.04
N GLY A 174 -25.48 -17.80 -11.92
CA GLY A 174 -26.06 -18.31 -13.07
C GLY A 174 -25.73 -18.92 -14.16
#